data_6ed410614c6ddb9e30e563a6e93a0322
#
_entry.id   6ed410614c6ddb9e30e563a6e93a0322
#
_cell.length_a   1.000
_cell.length_b   1.000
_cell.length_c   1.000
_cell.angle_alpha   90.00
_cell.angle_beta   90.00
_cell.angle_gamma   90.00
#
_symmetry.space_group_name_H-M   'P 1'
#
loop_
_entity.id
_entity.type
_entity.pdbx_description
1 polymer ?
#
loop_
_entity_poly.entity_id
_entity_poly.type
_entity_poly.pdbx_seq_one_letter_code
_entity_poly.pdbx_strand_id
1 'polypeptide(L)'
;MSYLVCHFEKYKSANVFGIQKHNQRENENYSNNDVDKVRTPLNYDLINKDNINYLGKIKGLIEANRASQRAVRKDAVVYCECIISSDGGFFENLSISKQKAFFEESLNYIKNKVGEKNIISATVHLDETTPHMHLGFVPLIENSLSAKKLINRQFLKEVQDQLPNVLKNKGFDIERGTEGSKTKHKETKEFKVKLEKDVKRLEKQLDDLTNKAVSYTHLT
;
A
#
# COMPACT_ATOMS: atom_id res chain seq x y z
N MET A 1 -14.13 2.66 13.61
CA MET A 1 -14.35 1.81 12.42
C MET A 1 -13.30 2.21 11.39
N SER A 2 -12.44 1.28 11.03
CA SER A 2 -11.31 1.51 10.15
C SER A 2 -11.54 0.84 8.79
N TYR A 3 -10.96 1.41 7.74
CA TYR A 3 -11.14 0.90 6.38
C TYR A 3 -9.85 0.32 5.83
N LEU A 4 -9.97 -0.81 5.11
CA LEU A 4 -8.85 -1.41 4.41
C LEU A 4 -8.43 -0.53 3.23
N VAL A 5 -7.15 -0.20 3.18
CA VAL A 5 -6.49 0.34 1.99
C VAL A 5 -5.85 -0.84 1.25
N CYS A 6 -6.27 -1.06 0.01
CA CYS A 6 -5.68 -2.07 -0.87
C CYS A 6 -5.64 -1.50 -2.29
N HIS A 7 -4.47 -1.03 -2.71
CA HIS A 7 -4.26 -0.33 -3.97
C HIS A 7 -3.26 -1.08 -4.85
N PHE A 8 -3.59 -1.25 -6.14
CA PHE A 8 -2.74 -1.94 -7.09
C PHE A 8 -2.16 -1.00 -8.12
N GLU A 9 -0.86 -1.08 -8.32
CA GLU A 9 -0.12 -0.36 -9.36
C GLU A 9 0.60 -1.31 -10.32
N LYS A 10 0.87 -0.84 -11.54
CA LYS A 10 1.45 -1.62 -12.63
C LYS A 10 2.69 -0.92 -13.15
N TYR A 11 3.80 -1.64 -13.20
CA TYR A 11 5.10 -1.05 -13.49
C TYR A 11 5.81 -1.74 -14.66
N LYS A 12 6.48 -0.92 -15.47
CA LYS A 12 7.40 -1.36 -16.50
C LYS A 12 8.78 -1.62 -15.90
N SER A 13 9.63 -2.33 -16.64
CA SER A 13 10.99 -2.65 -16.22
C SER A 13 11.82 -1.41 -15.79
N ALA A 14 11.64 -0.26 -16.45
CA ALA A 14 12.34 0.97 -16.11
C ALA A 14 12.04 1.54 -14.71
N ASN A 15 10.85 1.21 -14.15
CA ASN A 15 10.43 1.69 -12.83
C ASN A 15 10.92 0.80 -11.69
N VAL A 16 11.25 -0.47 -11.95
CA VAL A 16 11.49 -1.50 -10.93
C VAL A 16 12.65 -1.12 -10.00
N PHE A 17 13.71 -0.53 -10.54
CA PHE A 17 14.87 -0.13 -9.75
C PHE A 17 14.54 0.93 -8.69
N GLY A 18 13.73 1.94 -9.07
CA GLY A 18 13.29 2.96 -8.12
C GLY A 18 12.39 2.38 -7.01
N ILE A 19 11.52 1.43 -7.38
CA ILE A 19 10.64 0.74 -6.43
C ILE A 19 11.47 -0.13 -5.47
N GLN A 20 12.42 -0.90 -5.97
CA GLN A 20 13.34 -1.68 -5.14
C GLN A 20 14.04 -0.78 -4.11
N LYS A 21 14.62 0.33 -4.55
CA LYS A 21 15.29 1.27 -3.66
C LYS A 21 14.37 1.85 -2.58
N HIS A 22 13.11 2.12 -2.93
CA HIS A 22 12.12 2.58 -1.97
C HIS A 22 11.79 1.48 -0.95
N ASN A 23 11.44 0.29 -1.43
CA ASN A 23 10.99 -0.81 -0.59
C ASN A 23 12.12 -1.32 0.34
N GLN A 24 13.34 -1.42 -0.15
CA GLN A 24 14.49 -1.90 0.61
C GLN A 24 15.26 -0.77 1.33
N ARG A 25 14.74 0.47 1.29
CA ARG A 25 15.37 1.64 1.93
C ARG A 25 16.83 1.87 1.50
N GLU A 26 17.11 1.68 0.20
CA GLU A 26 18.45 1.87 -0.39
C GLU A 26 18.76 3.32 -0.80
N ASN A 27 17.80 4.24 -0.64
CA ASN A 27 18.01 5.66 -0.93
C ASN A 27 18.65 6.38 0.28
N GLU A 28 19.61 7.26 0.02
CA GLU A 28 20.18 8.14 1.05
C GLU A 28 19.20 9.26 1.45
N ASN A 29 18.45 9.77 0.46
CA ASN A 29 17.47 10.83 0.64
C ASN A 29 16.10 10.39 0.06
N TYR A 30 15.05 10.65 0.82
CA TYR A 30 13.67 10.40 0.42
C TYR A 30 12.96 11.72 0.14
N SER A 31 12.16 11.76 -0.92
CA SER A 31 11.25 12.88 -1.18
C SER A 31 10.10 12.94 -0.17
N ASN A 32 9.82 11.82 0.50
CA ASN A 32 8.90 11.76 1.62
C ASN A 32 9.63 12.07 2.92
N ASN A 33 9.34 13.24 3.50
CA ASN A 33 9.92 13.68 4.78
C ASN A 33 9.41 12.89 6.00
N ASP A 34 8.44 11.99 5.80
CA ASP A 34 7.85 11.18 6.88
C ASP A 34 8.68 9.95 7.23
N VAL A 35 9.71 9.64 6.43
CA VAL A 35 10.59 8.49 6.70
C VAL A 35 11.47 8.78 7.90
N ASP A 36 11.22 8.08 9.00
CA ASP A 36 12.03 8.12 10.21
C ASP A 36 13.16 7.09 10.14
N LYS A 37 14.37 7.58 9.84
CA LYS A 37 15.57 6.75 9.71
C LYS A 37 15.90 5.95 10.98
N VAL A 38 15.49 6.42 12.17
CA VAL A 38 15.69 5.70 13.44
C VAL A 38 14.82 4.45 13.48
N ARG A 39 13.62 4.51 12.88
CA ARG A 39 12.67 3.39 12.82
C ARG A 39 12.90 2.46 11.63
N THR A 40 13.67 2.85 10.62
CA THR A 40 13.96 2.02 9.43
C THR A 40 14.42 0.59 9.74
N PRO A 41 15.24 0.32 10.78
CA PRO A 41 15.60 -1.05 11.16
C PRO A 41 14.44 -1.92 11.63
N LEU A 42 13.26 -1.34 11.90
CA LEU A 42 12.04 -2.08 12.25
C LEU A 42 11.27 -2.59 11.03
N ASN A 43 11.61 -2.11 9.84
CA ASN A 43 11.02 -2.60 8.59
C ASN A 43 11.43 -4.06 8.37
N TYR A 44 10.57 -4.83 7.74
CA TYR A 44 10.85 -6.23 7.44
C TYR A 44 10.18 -6.67 6.14
N ASP A 45 10.72 -7.73 5.52
CA ASP A 45 10.09 -8.40 4.38
C ASP A 45 9.61 -9.79 4.82
N LEU A 46 8.34 -10.11 4.55
CA LEU A 46 7.72 -11.39 4.92
C LEU A 46 8.17 -12.57 4.02
N ILE A 47 8.85 -12.27 2.91
CA ILE A 47 9.30 -13.26 1.91
C ILE A 47 10.82 -13.41 1.91
N ASN A 48 11.54 -12.28 1.96
CA ASN A 48 12.99 -12.24 1.82
C ASN A 48 13.65 -11.89 3.16
N LYS A 49 14.71 -12.57 3.53
CA LYS A 49 15.49 -12.23 4.74
C LYS A 49 16.45 -11.06 4.50
N ASP A 50 16.97 -10.97 3.28
CA ASP A 50 17.96 -9.99 2.88
C ASP A 50 17.45 -9.20 1.67
N ASN A 51 18.10 -8.07 1.40
CA ASN A 51 17.83 -7.28 0.19
C ASN A 51 18.14 -8.11 -1.07
N ILE A 52 17.25 -8.01 -2.04
CA ILE A 52 17.34 -8.77 -3.29
C ILE A 52 17.31 -7.85 -4.51
N ASN A 53 17.84 -8.35 -5.64
CA ASN A 53 17.68 -7.70 -6.92
C ASN A 53 16.31 -8.02 -7.53
N TYR A 54 15.36 -7.08 -7.45
CA TYR A 54 14.00 -7.27 -7.99
C TYR A 54 14.01 -7.56 -9.49
N LEU A 55 14.76 -6.77 -10.27
CA LEU A 55 14.78 -6.94 -11.72
C LEU A 55 15.37 -8.29 -12.13
N GLY A 56 16.41 -8.76 -11.44
CA GLY A 56 16.99 -10.09 -11.65
C GLY A 56 15.99 -11.19 -11.36
N LYS A 57 15.32 -11.14 -10.20
CA LYS A 57 14.28 -12.13 -9.81
C LYS A 57 13.08 -12.11 -10.78
N ILE A 58 12.61 -10.92 -11.20
CA ILE A 58 11.53 -10.77 -12.18
C ILE A 58 11.90 -11.42 -13.52
N LYS A 59 13.10 -11.12 -14.05
CA LYS A 59 13.57 -11.72 -15.31
C LYS A 59 13.63 -13.23 -15.23
N GLY A 60 14.23 -13.78 -14.19
CA GLY A 60 14.31 -15.23 -13.98
C GLY A 60 12.94 -15.89 -13.91
N LEU A 61 11.96 -15.28 -13.20
CA LEU A 61 10.59 -15.80 -13.15
C LEU A 61 9.88 -15.76 -14.50
N ILE A 62 10.04 -14.68 -15.27
CA ILE A 62 9.46 -14.56 -16.60
C ILE A 62 10.07 -15.60 -17.55
N GLU A 63 11.37 -15.77 -17.56
CA GLU A 63 12.08 -16.74 -18.39
C GLU A 63 11.67 -18.17 -18.08
N ALA A 64 11.59 -18.51 -16.79
CA ALA A 64 11.25 -19.86 -16.36
C ALA A 64 9.78 -20.26 -16.59
N ASN A 65 8.85 -19.29 -16.62
CA ASN A 65 7.41 -19.58 -16.58
C ASN A 65 6.62 -19.09 -17.81
N ARG A 66 7.24 -18.38 -18.75
CA ARG A 66 6.55 -17.87 -19.93
C ARG A 66 6.70 -18.85 -21.09
N ALA A 67 5.58 -19.24 -21.70
CA ALA A 67 5.58 -20.14 -22.86
C ALA A 67 6.19 -19.51 -24.13
N SER A 68 6.13 -18.17 -24.27
CA SER A 68 6.60 -17.46 -25.45
C SER A 68 8.12 -17.24 -25.41
N GLN A 69 8.82 -17.62 -26.49
CA GLN A 69 10.25 -17.35 -26.73
C GLN A 69 10.55 -15.90 -27.20
N ARG A 70 9.53 -15.11 -27.52
CA ARG A 70 9.72 -13.73 -27.97
C ARG A 70 10.27 -12.85 -26.86
N ALA A 71 11.10 -11.88 -27.17
CA ALA A 71 11.57 -10.90 -26.20
C ALA A 71 10.39 -10.17 -25.51
N VAL A 72 10.55 -9.85 -24.22
CA VAL A 72 9.58 -9.03 -23.51
C VAL A 72 9.67 -7.60 -24.06
N ARG A 73 8.54 -7.03 -24.44
CA ARG A 73 8.48 -5.67 -24.96
C ARG A 73 8.93 -4.66 -23.88
N LYS A 74 9.58 -3.57 -24.29
CA LYS A 74 10.04 -2.51 -23.37
C LYS A 74 8.92 -1.83 -22.58
N ASP A 75 7.71 -1.78 -23.17
CA ASP A 75 6.51 -1.19 -22.57
C ASP A 75 5.65 -2.19 -21.79
N ALA A 76 6.07 -3.46 -21.72
CA ALA A 76 5.35 -4.47 -20.95
C ALA A 76 5.36 -4.17 -19.45
N VAL A 77 4.23 -4.43 -18.82
CA VAL A 77 4.13 -4.47 -17.35
C VAL A 77 4.78 -5.77 -16.89
N VAL A 78 5.89 -5.65 -16.15
CA VAL A 78 6.66 -6.78 -15.65
C VAL A 78 6.53 -6.97 -14.14
N TYR A 79 6.04 -5.95 -13.45
CA TYR A 79 5.90 -5.92 -12.00
C TYR A 79 4.59 -5.24 -11.63
N CYS A 80 3.91 -5.78 -10.65
CA CYS A 80 2.75 -5.16 -10.03
C CYS A 80 2.99 -5.08 -8.53
N GLU A 81 2.51 -4.02 -7.94
CA GLU A 81 2.59 -3.83 -6.49
C GLU A 81 1.19 -3.62 -5.93
N CYS A 82 0.93 -4.21 -4.77
CA CYS A 82 -0.25 -3.99 -3.97
C CYS A 82 0.17 -3.32 -2.66
N ILE A 83 -0.29 -2.10 -2.41
CA ILE A 83 -0.09 -1.42 -1.13
C ILE A 83 -1.27 -1.79 -0.24
N ILE A 84 -0.95 -2.36 0.94
CA ILE A 84 -1.95 -2.77 1.93
C ILE A 84 -1.69 -2.03 3.23
N SER A 85 -2.73 -1.35 3.73
CA SER A 85 -2.69 -0.55 4.96
C SER A 85 -4.09 -0.34 5.53
N SER A 86 -4.17 0.48 6.57
CA SER A 86 -5.40 1.07 7.12
C SER A 86 -5.06 2.45 7.68
N ASP A 87 -5.95 3.05 8.46
CA ASP A 87 -5.66 4.30 9.16
C ASP A 87 -4.75 4.09 10.39
N GLY A 88 -4.14 5.19 10.87
CA GLY A 88 -3.22 5.16 12.01
C GLY A 88 -3.86 4.60 13.28
N GLY A 89 -5.11 5.00 13.57
CA GLY A 89 -5.85 4.55 14.75
C GLY A 89 -6.10 3.04 14.77
N PHE A 90 -6.25 2.41 13.60
CA PHE A 90 -6.33 0.96 13.50
C PHE A 90 -5.05 0.29 14.04
N PHE A 91 -3.88 0.74 13.58
CA PHE A 91 -2.62 0.13 13.98
C PHE A 91 -2.23 0.46 15.43
N GLU A 92 -2.55 1.65 15.93
CA GLU A 92 -2.30 2.04 17.32
C GLU A 92 -3.02 1.14 18.33
N ASN A 93 -4.18 0.61 17.96
CA ASN A 93 -4.96 -0.32 18.78
C ASN A 93 -4.50 -1.79 18.67
N LEU A 94 -3.49 -2.09 17.86
CA LEU A 94 -2.98 -3.44 17.65
C LEU A 94 -1.61 -3.62 18.34
N SER A 95 -1.41 -4.75 19.01
CA SER A 95 -0.07 -5.16 19.41
C SER A 95 0.82 -5.42 18.20
N ILE A 96 2.14 -5.32 18.35
CA ILE A 96 3.13 -5.58 17.28
C ILE A 96 2.89 -6.94 16.62
N SER A 97 2.59 -7.97 17.39
CA SER A 97 2.29 -9.31 16.89
C SER A 97 1.01 -9.34 16.05
N LYS A 98 -0.02 -8.60 16.43
CA LYS A 98 -1.25 -8.47 15.66
C LYS A 98 -1.05 -7.64 14.39
N GLN A 99 -0.26 -6.58 14.42
CA GLN A 99 0.11 -5.83 13.21
C GLN A 99 0.81 -6.74 12.19
N LYS A 100 1.76 -7.55 12.66
CA LYS A 100 2.44 -8.53 11.80
C LYS A 100 1.46 -9.56 11.23
N ALA A 101 0.58 -10.13 12.06
CA ALA A 101 -0.44 -11.08 11.63
C ALA A 101 -1.41 -10.47 10.59
N PHE A 102 -1.76 -9.18 10.70
CA PHE A 102 -2.56 -8.47 9.69
C PHE A 102 -1.89 -8.50 8.31
N PHE A 103 -0.60 -8.21 8.25
CA PHE A 103 0.15 -8.24 6.98
C PHE A 103 0.37 -9.68 6.47
N GLU A 104 0.62 -10.64 7.35
CA GLU A 104 0.75 -12.06 6.98
C GLU A 104 -0.54 -12.62 6.38
N GLU A 105 -1.70 -12.35 6.98
CA GLU A 105 -3.00 -12.79 6.46
C GLU A 105 -3.35 -12.09 5.13
N SER A 106 -3.02 -10.82 5.01
CA SER A 106 -3.18 -10.07 3.76
C SER A 106 -2.29 -10.62 2.65
N LEU A 107 -1.02 -10.91 2.95
CA LEU A 107 -0.09 -11.57 2.03
C LEU A 107 -0.63 -12.93 1.60
N ASN A 108 -1.08 -13.77 2.53
CA ASN A 108 -1.61 -15.10 2.23
C ASN A 108 -2.82 -15.04 1.30
N TYR A 109 -3.72 -14.10 1.51
CA TYR A 109 -4.87 -13.90 0.63
C TYR A 109 -4.44 -13.53 -0.79
N ILE A 110 -3.60 -12.51 -0.95
CA ILE A 110 -3.14 -12.05 -2.28
C ILE A 110 -2.28 -13.12 -2.96
N LYS A 111 -1.40 -13.79 -2.22
CA LYS A 111 -0.57 -14.90 -2.70
C LYS A 111 -1.40 -16.01 -3.34
N ASN A 112 -2.52 -16.38 -2.73
CA ASN A 112 -3.45 -17.37 -3.28
C ASN A 112 -4.15 -16.89 -4.57
N LYS A 113 -4.35 -15.58 -4.74
CA LYS A 113 -4.99 -15.00 -5.92
C LYS A 113 -4.03 -14.81 -7.11
N VAL A 114 -2.79 -14.40 -6.84
CA VAL A 114 -1.82 -14.09 -7.91
C VAL A 114 -0.86 -15.24 -8.19
N GLY A 115 -0.82 -16.26 -7.33
CA GLY A 115 0.10 -17.38 -7.37
C GLY A 115 1.37 -17.12 -6.55
N GLU A 116 1.66 -18.01 -5.61
CA GLU A 116 2.79 -17.89 -4.68
C GLU A 116 4.13 -17.69 -5.38
N LYS A 117 4.39 -18.47 -6.43
CA LYS A 117 5.62 -18.38 -7.23
C LYS A 117 5.86 -17.04 -7.90
N ASN A 118 4.82 -16.23 -8.04
CA ASN A 118 4.89 -14.91 -8.69
C ASN A 118 5.35 -13.81 -7.72
N ILE A 119 5.37 -14.07 -6.40
CA ILE A 119 5.72 -13.06 -5.40
C ILE A 119 7.22 -12.74 -5.44
N ILE A 120 7.52 -11.45 -5.47
CA ILE A 120 8.88 -10.91 -5.42
C ILE A 120 9.26 -10.53 -4.00
N SER A 121 8.41 -9.74 -3.33
CA SER A 121 8.65 -9.18 -2.00
C SER A 121 7.34 -8.88 -1.29
N ALA A 122 7.38 -8.79 0.03
CA ALA A 122 6.28 -8.32 0.86
C ALA A 122 6.87 -7.47 2.00
N THR A 123 7.33 -6.28 1.64
CA THR A 123 8.06 -5.38 2.54
C THR A 123 7.09 -4.54 3.35
N VAL A 124 7.20 -4.63 4.67
CA VAL A 124 6.40 -3.83 5.61
C VAL A 124 7.24 -2.66 6.11
N HIS A 125 6.72 -1.46 5.89
CA HIS A 125 7.30 -0.23 6.38
C HIS A 125 6.61 0.18 7.69
N LEU A 126 7.42 0.32 8.74
CA LEU A 126 7.03 0.82 10.07
C LEU A 126 7.66 2.18 10.36
N ASP A 127 8.48 2.69 9.45
CA ASP A 127 9.25 3.93 9.56
C ASP A 127 8.57 5.15 8.94
N GLU A 128 7.32 5.02 8.52
CA GLU A 128 6.47 6.13 8.08
C GLU A 128 5.31 6.37 9.06
N THR A 129 4.48 7.37 8.79
CA THR A 129 3.36 7.76 9.66
C THR A 129 2.40 6.61 9.94
N THR A 130 2.12 5.78 8.93
CA THR A 130 1.18 4.66 9.06
C THR A 130 1.84 3.37 8.55
N PRO A 131 1.80 2.27 9.30
CA PRO A 131 2.29 0.97 8.85
C PRO A 131 1.64 0.54 7.54
N HIS A 132 2.43 0.09 6.57
CA HIS A 132 1.91 -0.38 5.29
C HIS A 132 2.83 -1.44 4.66
N MET A 133 2.25 -2.29 3.84
CA MET A 133 2.98 -3.34 3.14
C MET A 133 3.01 -3.08 1.64
N HIS A 134 4.20 -3.12 1.05
CA HIS A 134 4.45 -3.19 -0.37
C HIS A 134 4.56 -4.64 -0.81
N LEU A 135 3.51 -5.18 -1.40
CA LEU A 135 3.46 -6.55 -1.88
C LEU A 135 3.69 -6.59 -3.39
N GLY A 136 4.87 -6.98 -3.80
CA GLY A 136 5.32 -7.00 -5.17
C GLY A 136 5.25 -8.38 -5.82
N PHE A 137 4.78 -8.46 -7.08
CA PHE A 137 4.66 -9.70 -7.82
C PHE A 137 4.78 -9.52 -9.34
N VAL A 138 5.15 -10.60 -10.03
CA VAL A 138 5.16 -10.67 -11.50
C VAL A 138 3.77 -11.08 -11.97
N PRO A 139 3.14 -10.35 -12.92
CA PRO A 139 1.79 -10.68 -13.39
C PRO A 139 1.81 -11.84 -14.42
N LEU A 140 2.21 -13.03 -13.96
CA LEU A 140 2.17 -14.27 -14.72
C LEU A 140 0.87 -15.01 -14.48
N ILE A 141 0.14 -15.32 -15.53
CA ILE A 141 -1.08 -16.12 -15.54
C ILE A 141 -1.07 -17.05 -16.75
N GLU A 142 -1.36 -18.34 -16.56
CA GLU A 142 -1.41 -19.33 -17.64
C GLU A 142 -0.15 -19.30 -18.55
N ASN A 143 1.02 -19.26 -17.95
CA ASN A 143 2.32 -19.14 -18.62
C ASN A 143 2.44 -17.90 -19.55
N SER A 144 1.68 -16.85 -19.27
CA SER A 144 1.67 -15.59 -20.00
C SER A 144 1.92 -14.41 -19.08
N LEU A 145 2.78 -13.49 -19.50
CA LEU A 145 2.99 -12.21 -18.79
C LEU A 145 1.88 -11.24 -19.18
N SER A 146 0.87 -11.08 -18.31
CA SER A 146 -0.29 -10.23 -18.62
C SER A 146 -0.94 -9.63 -17.38
N ALA A 147 -0.52 -8.42 -17.00
CA ALA A 147 -1.16 -7.66 -15.95
C ALA A 147 -2.65 -7.34 -16.22
N LYS A 148 -3.04 -7.22 -17.49
CA LYS A 148 -4.44 -6.97 -17.89
C LYS A 148 -5.34 -8.17 -17.59
N LYS A 149 -4.85 -9.40 -17.84
CA LYS A 149 -5.60 -10.62 -17.55
C LYS A 149 -5.68 -10.87 -16.04
N LEU A 150 -4.58 -10.74 -15.32
CA LEU A 150 -4.49 -11.03 -13.89
C LEU A 150 -5.21 -9.98 -13.04
N ILE A 151 -4.89 -8.70 -13.26
CA ILE A 151 -5.45 -7.58 -12.49
C ILE A 151 -6.49 -6.87 -13.37
N ASN A 152 -7.62 -7.52 -13.58
CA ASN A 152 -8.79 -6.98 -14.25
C ASN A 152 -9.79 -6.38 -13.25
N ARG A 153 -10.88 -5.77 -13.74
CA ARG A 153 -11.90 -5.14 -12.90
C ARG A 153 -12.54 -6.12 -11.92
N GLN A 154 -12.79 -7.36 -12.35
CA GLN A 154 -13.40 -8.38 -11.51
C GLN A 154 -12.47 -8.78 -10.36
N PHE A 155 -11.19 -9.01 -10.64
CA PHE A 155 -10.17 -9.28 -9.62
C PHE A 155 -10.10 -8.15 -8.59
N LEU A 156 -10.03 -6.89 -9.04
CA LEU A 156 -9.96 -5.74 -8.13
C LEU A 156 -11.21 -5.65 -7.23
N LYS A 157 -12.39 -5.87 -7.80
CA LYS A 157 -13.63 -5.89 -7.03
C LYS A 157 -13.63 -7.03 -6.01
N GLU A 158 -13.26 -8.22 -6.44
CA GLU A 158 -13.20 -9.41 -5.58
C GLU A 158 -12.24 -9.22 -4.39
N VAL A 159 -11.06 -8.65 -4.63
CA VAL A 159 -10.11 -8.35 -3.54
C VAL A 159 -10.69 -7.34 -2.56
N GLN A 160 -11.29 -6.26 -3.04
CA GLN A 160 -11.92 -5.23 -2.20
C GLN A 160 -13.10 -5.79 -1.38
N ASP A 161 -13.85 -6.74 -1.92
CA ASP A 161 -15.00 -7.33 -1.23
C ASP A 161 -14.58 -8.42 -0.22
N GLN A 162 -13.59 -9.24 -0.58
CA GLN A 162 -13.26 -10.45 0.19
C GLN A 162 -12.16 -10.27 1.21
N LEU A 163 -11.11 -9.48 0.91
CA LEU A 163 -9.98 -9.33 1.84
C LEU A 163 -10.41 -8.77 3.21
N PRO A 164 -11.27 -7.73 3.29
CA PRO A 164 -11.78 -7.27 4.59
C PRO A 164 -12.50 -8.36 5.38
N ASN A 165 -13.30 -9.20 4.70
CA ASN A 165 -14.02 -10.29 5.34
C ASN A 165 -13.06 -11.37 5.88
N VAL A 166 -12.01 -11.70 5.13
CA VAL A 166 -10.95 -12.63 5.58
C VAL A 166 -10.28 -12.07 6.85
N LEU A 167 -9.92 -10.79 6.84
CA LEU A 167 -9.30 -10.14 7.99
C LEU A 167 -10.24 -10.06 9.21
N LYS A 168 -11.53 -9.76 9.00
CA LYS A 168 -12.55 -9.83 10.07
C LYS A 168 -12.65 -11.21 10.71
N ASN A 169 -12.65 -12.26 9.91
CA ASN A 169 -12.68 -13.65 10.41
C ASN A 169 -11.43 -14.01 11.24
N LYS A 170 -10.34 -13.23 11.08
CA LYS A 170 -9.11 -13.33 11.87
C LYS A 170 -9.11 -12.38 13.08
N GLY A 171 -10.21 -11.68 13.33
CA GLY A 171 -10.40 -10.81 14.50
C GLY A 171 -9.90 -9.37 14.32
N PHE A 172 -9.74 -8.90 13.07
CA PHE A 172 -9.42 -7.50 12.78
C PHE A 172 -10.70 -6.68 12.57
N ASP A 173 -10.86 -5.58 13.29
CA ASP A 173 -11.98 -4.64 13.10
C ASP A 173 -11.71 -3.69 11.93
N ILE A 174 -11.93 -4.22 10.72
CA ILE A 174 -11.65 -3.50 9.48
C ILE A 174 -12.77 -3.68 8.47
N GLU A 175 -13.12 -2.61 7.76
CA GLU A 175 -14.22 -2.58 6.80
C GLU A 175 -13.72 -2.39 5.37
N ARG A 176 -14.56 -2.77 4.41
CA ARG A 176 -14.39 -2.38 3.02
C ARG A 176 -14.58 -0.88 2.87
N GLY A 177 -13.73 -0.22 2.09
CA GLY A 177 -13.97 1.17 1.66
C GLY A 177 -15.28 1.32 0.87
N THR A 178 -15.82 2.54 0.81
CA THR A 178 -17.09 2.84 0.14
C THR A 178 -17.04 2.50 -1.35
N GLU A 179 -17.93 1.65 -1.82
CA GLU A 179 -18.06 1.30 -3.24
C GLU A 179 -18.47 2.54 -4.05
N GLY A 180 -17.82 2.73 -5.20
CA GLY A 180 -18.10 3.86 -6.08
C GLY A 180 -17.59 5.21 -5.58
N SER A 181 -16.76 5.25 -4.54
CA SER A 181 -16.11 6.49 -4.11
C SER A 181 -15.39 7.15 -5.28
N LYS A 182 -15.72 8.42 -5.55
CA LYS A 182 -15.06 9.25 -6.57
C LYS A 182 -13.77 9.89 -6.06
N THR A 183 -13.35 9.55 -4.85
CA THR A 183 -12.12 10.06 -4.25
C THR A 183 -10.95 9.53 -5.06
N LYS A 184 -10.27 10.42 -5.78
CA LYS A 184 -9.03 10.08 -6.49
C LYS A 184 -7.92 9.92 -5.47
N HIS A 185 -7.07 8.91 -5.68
CA HIS A 185 -5.80 8.83 -4.97
C HIS A 185 -5.05 10.15 -5.19
N LYS A 186 -4.69 10.82 -4.11
CA LYS A 186 -3.86 12.03 -4.15
C LYS A 186 -2.48 11.63 -3.67
N GLU A 187 -1.47 12.19 -4.29
CA GLU A 187 -0.11 12.08 -3.76
C GLU A 187 -0.11 12.61 -2.32
N THR A 188 0.62 11.95 -1.44
CA THR A 188 0.71 12.28 0.00
C THR A 188 0.97 13.76 0.24
N LYS A 189 1.80 14.38 -0.62
CA LYS A 189 2.11 15.81 -0.57
C LYS A 189 0.88 16.71 -0.83
N GLU A 190 0.08 16.38 -1.85
CA GLU A 190 -1.14 17.15 -2.15
C GLU A 190 -2.21 16.97 -1.06
N PHE A 191 -2.30 15.76 -0.50
CA PHE A 191 -3.21 15.47 0.59
C PHE A 191 -2.86 16.27 1.85
N LYS A 192 -1.56 16.31 2.23
CA LYS A 192 -1.08 17.10 3.38
C LYS A 192 -1.35 18.59 3.21
N VAL A 193 -1.03 19.16 2.06
CA VAL A 193 -1.30 20.58 1.78
C VAL A 193 -2.79 20.91 1.89
N LYS A 194 -3.66 20.01 1.44
CA LYS A 194 -5.11 20.18 1.59
C LYS A 194 -5.53 20.11 3.06
N LEU A 195 -5.02 19.11 3.79
CA LEU A 195 -5.34 18.91 5.21
C LEU A 195 -4.92 20.13 6.05
N GLU A 196 -3.73 20.67 5.84
CA GLU A 196 -3.25 21.88 6.50
C GLU A 196 -4.15 23.09 6.24
N LYS A 197 -4.64 23.25 5.01
CA LYS A 197 -5.60 24.31 4.68
C LYS A 197 -6.94 24.13 5.38
N ASP A 198 -7.43 22.89 5.44
CA ASP A 198 -8.70 22.58 6.10
C ASP A 198 -8.58 22.77 7.63
N VAL A 199 -7.46 22.39 8.25
CA VAL A 199 -7.18 22.64 9.68
C VAL A 199 -7.17 24.15 9.96
N LYS A 200 -6.39 24.95 9.23
CA LYS A 200 -6.35 26.41 9.39
C LYS A 200 -7.73 27.08 9.24
N ARG A 201 -8.55 26.55 8.31
CA ARG A 201 -9.92 27.06 8.13
C ARG A 201 -10.81 26.75 9.34
N LEU A 202 -10.71 25.53 9.89
CA LEU A 202 -11.47 25.12 11.07
C LEU A 202 -11.02 25.86 12.33
N GLU A 203 -9.73 26.07 12.53
CA GLU A 203 -9.18 26.89 13.63
C GLU A 203 -9.74 28.31 13.58
N LYS A 204 -9.74 28.94 12.39
CA LYS A 204 -10.33 30.29 12.24
C LYS A 204 -11.82 30.30 12.54
N GLN A 205 -12.59 29.30 12.11
CA GLN A 205 -14.01 29.20 12.43
C GLN A 205 -14.26 29.03 13.92
N LEU A 206 -13.40 28.25 14.60
CA LEU A 206 -13.46 28.07 16.04
C LEU A 206 -13.21 29.40 16.79
N ASP A 207 -12.17 30.14 16.39
CA ASP A 207 -11.86 31.46 16.97
C ASP A 207 -13.00 32.44 16.79
N ASP A 208 -13.59 32.48 15.58
CA ASP A 208 -14.74 33.35 15.27
C ASP A 208 -15.97 33.01 16.14
N LEU A 209 -16.23 31.70 16.38
CA LEU A 209 -17.31 31.24 17.25
C LEU A 209 -17.05 31.56 18.71
N THR A 210 -15.82 31.37 19.17
CA THR A 210 -15.38 31.65 20.56
C THR A 210 -15.51 33.14 20.84
N ASN A 211 -15.06 34.01 19.91
CA ASN A 211 -15.19 35.47 20.06
C ASN A 211 -16.65 35.93 20.09
N LYS A 212 -17.52 35.30 19.29
CA LYS A 212 -18.98 35.58 19.35
C LYS A 212 -19.56 35.13 20.70
N ALA A 213 -19.21 33.97 21.20
CA ALA A 213 -19.70 33.49 22.49
C ALA A 213 -19.28 34.42 23.64
N VAL A 214 -18.01 34.87 23.67
CA VAL A 214 -17.53 35.86 24.66
C VAL A 214 -18.28 37.16 24.56
N SER A 215 -18.60 37.64 23.34
CA SER A 215 -19.38 38.88 23.14
C SER A 215 -20.81 38.78 23.70
N TYR A 216 -21.43 37.59 23.64
CA TYR A 216 -22.78 37.40 24.21
C TYR A 216 -22.76 37.33 25.77
N THR A 217 -21.69 36.86 26.39
CA THR A 217 -21.57 36.80 27.87
C THR A 217 -21.30 38.16 28.51
N HIS A 218 -20.83 39.13 27.74
CA HIS A 218 -20.64 40.52 28.22
C HIS A 218 -21.89 41.42 28.06
N LEU A 219 -22.98 40.92 27.49
CA LEU A 219 -24.23 41.67 27.28
C LEU A 219 -25.35 41.30 28.26
N THR A 220 -25.07 40.42 29.24
CA THR A 220 -25.93 40.06 30.35
C THR A 220 -25.33 40.53 31.68
#